data_30bf91f59839e04d12b574dd9f30c1d2
#
_entry.id   30bf91f59839e04d12b574dd9f30c1d2
#
_cell.length_a   1.000
_cell.length_b   1.000
_cell.length_c   1.000
_cell.angle_alpha   90.00
_cell.angle_beta   90.00
_cell.angle_gamma   90.00
#
_symmetry.space_group_name_H-M   'P 1'
#
loop_
_entity.id
_entity.type
_entity.pdbx_description
1 polymer ?
#
loop_
_entity_poly.entity_id
_entity_poly.type
_entity_poly.pdbx_seq_one_letter_code
_entity_poly.pdbx_strand_id
1 'polypeptide(L)'
;MDRPKSSRYQNFASSSWFVPSTIRGQEIEASYLGILSGLATVYRALHDPLSQFLTEREPRPESMTPAAYQRAITARAFDVTRYLLPLAAQTNVGQVVSIRTLEKQITRLLSSQMPELRQIGEDLQEACRKPPVNLWGELSGQAAGLGEPMAPTLARYAKPNVYQAEVYSDLARYAKDVLKGTGLDQASAYGAAEPVDLIEPHDPLDEVVTTLLYRASQAPYRKILAVVQGWTEKQKQDTLEVAFQKRGPYDELIKEFRSGYAFIFDVMMDIGGWRDMHRHRRCQQVQQNFTTVHGFETPPILAEAGLEQEYREAMGHVKTDIERLKKSSQEAALYAIPFGFSMRCCSRWTMPKRNTSQNCDPA
;
A
#
# COMPACT_ATOMS: atom_id res chain seq x y z
N MET A 1 -19.84 -5.68 17.99
CA MET A 1 -18.74 -5.94 17.01
C MET A 1 -18.76 -4.83 15.99
N ASP A 2 -17.80 -3.94 16.05
CA ASP A 2 -17.66 -2.91 15.02
C ASP A 2 -17.31 -3.58 13.68
N ARG A 3 -18.11 -3.24 12.66
CA ARG A 3 -17.83 -3.72 11.29
C ARG A 3 -16.50 -3.14 10.83
N PRO A 4 -15.73 -3.89 9.99
CA PRO A 4 -14.49 -3.34 9.44
C PRO A 4 -14.77 -1.99 8.75
N LYS A 5 -14.03 -0.96 9.15
CA LYS A 5 -14.22 0.39 8.60
C LYS A 5 -13.69 0.43 7.17
N SER A 6 -14.58 0.67 6.21
CA SER A 6 -14.22 0.89 4.81
C SER A 6 -14.29 2.38 4.48
N SER A 7 -13.24 2.93 3.90
CA SER A 7 -13.20 4.34 3.47
C SER A 7 -14.23 4.71 2.39
N ARG A 8 -14.91 3.70 1.79
CA ARG A 8 -16.02 3.90 0.83
C ARG A 8 -17.37 4.12 1.50
N TYR A 9 -17.58 3.56 2.69
CA TYR A 9 -18.92 3.46 3.28
C TYR A 9 -19.01 4.06 4.67
N GLN A 10 -17.92 4.58 5.19
CA GLN A 10 -17.87 5.12 6.55
C GLN A 10 -17.16 6.47 6.58
N ASN A 11 -17.68 7.36 7.42
CA ASN A 11 -17.08 8.66 7.67
C ASN A 11 -15.86 8.50 8.58
N PHE A 12 -14.71 8.98 8.12
CA PHE A 12 -13.46 9.01 8.86
C PHE A 12 -13.17 10.36 9.55
N ALA A 13 -14.10 11.32 9.46
CA ALA A 13 -13.91 12.67 10.04
C ALA A 13 -13.62 12.67 11.54
N SER A 14 -14.14 11.68 12.27
CA SER A 14 -13.95 11.50 13.73
C SER A 14 -13.01 10.32 14.06
N SER A 15 -12.30 9.77 13.07
CA SER A 15 -11.40 8.64 13.31
C SER A 15 -10.19 9.06 14.11
N SER A 16 -9.69 8.16 14.95
CA SER A 16 -8.38 8.30 15.58
C SER A 16 -7.28 8.04 14.55
N TRP A 17 -6.14 8.69 14.74
CA TRP A 17 -4.97 8.52 13.91
C TRP A 17 -3.94 7.67 14.64
N PHE A 18 -3.25 6.85 13.87
CA PHE A 18 -2.09 6.15 14.41
C PHE A 18 -0.97 7.17 14.68
N VAL A 19 -0.38 7.11 15.86
CA VAL A 19 0.80 7.88 16.24
C VAL A 19 1.96 6.92 16.45
N PRO A 20 3.03 7.02 15.63
CA PRO A 20 4.21 6.18 15.79
C PRO A 20 4.81 6.30 17.19
N SER A 21 5.16 5.17 17.78
CA SER A 21 5.78 5.16 19.12
C SER A 21 7.10 5.94 19.18
N THR A 22 7.77 6.04 18.04
CA THR A 22 9.05 6.75 17.88
C THR A 22 8.93 8.28 18.03
N ILE A 23 7.74 8.84 17.87
CA ILE A 23 7.51 10.29 18.01
C ILE A 23 6.63 10.66 19.19
N ARG A 24 6.04 9.67 19.85
CA ARG A 24 5.09 9.91 20.96
C ARG A 24 5.77 10.61 22.13
N GLY A 25 5.17 11.71 22.58
CA GLY A 25 5.70 12.55 23.64
C GLY A 25 6.85 13.47 23.21
N GLN A 26 7.21 13.52 21.93
CA GLN A 26 8.20 14.43 21.37
C GLN A 26 7.55 15.68 20.76
N GLU A 27 8.30 16.76 20.59
CA GLU A 27 7.83 18.00 19.97
C GLU A 27 7.23 17.79 18.56
N ILE A 28 7.81 16.87 17.80
CA ILE A 28 7.36 16.52 16.45
C ILE A 28 5.96 15.90 16.40
N GLU A 29 5.47 15.29 17.49
CA GLU A 29 4.12 14.73 17.58
C GLU A 29 3.05 15.79 17.32
N ALA A 30 3.21 16.98 17.89
CA ALA A 30 2.26 18.08 17.70
C ALA A 30 2.19 18.51 16.22
N SER A 31 3.34 18.62 15.54
CA SER A 31 3.39 18.93 14.11
C SER A 31 2.74 17.83 13.27
N TYR A 32 3.02 16.57 13.57
CA TYR A 32 2.41 15.42 12.91
C TYR A 32 0.88 15.42 13.05
N LEU A 33 0.36 15.55 14.27
CA LEU A 33 -1.08 15.62 14.53
C LEU A 33 -1.73 16.84 13.90
N GLY A 34 -1.03 17.96 13.81
CA GLY A 34 -1.47 19.15 13.10
C GLY A 34 -1.75 18.89 11.61
N ILE A 35 -0.86 18.19 10.94
CA ILE A 35 -1.01 17.78 9.53
C ILE A 35 -2.26 16.90 9.36
N LEU A 36 -2.41 15.87 10.20
CA LEU A 36 -3.55 14.94 10.12
C LEU A 36 -4.89 15.65 10.41
N SER A 37 -4.90 16.56 11.37
CA SER A 37 -6.08 17.36 11.71
C SER A 37 -6.46 18.32 10.60
N GLY A 38 -5.49 18.92 9.91
CA GLY A 38 -5.70 19.74 8.72
C GLY A 38 -6.38 18.95 7.60
N LEU A 39 -5.85 17.78 7.28
CA LEU A 39 -6.45 16.85 6.30
C LEU A 39 -7.88 16.47 6.66
N ALA A 40 -8.15 16.14 7.92
CA ALA A 40 -9.49 15.80 8.40
C ALA A 40 -10.46 16.98 8.31
N THR A 41 -9.96 18.19 8.47
CA THR A 41 -10.79 19.41 8.33
C THR A 41 -11.23 19.61 6.89
N VAL A 42 -10.30 19.52 5.94
CA VAL A 42 -10.63 19.63 4.50
C VAL A 42 -11.49 18.44 4.04
N TYR A 43 -11.22 17.23 4.50
CA TYR A 43 -12.06 16.05 4.24
C TYR A 43 -13.53 16.29 4.61
N ARG A 44 -13.79 16.91 5.77
CA ARG A 44 -15.15 17.28 6.22
C ARG A 44 -15.73 18.40 5.36
N ALA A 45 -14.94 19.44 5.09
CA ALA A 45 -15.39 20.61 4.35
C ALA A 45 -15.83 20.26 2.92
N LEU A 46 -15.15 19.32 2.27
CA LEU A 46 -15.47 18.91 0.90
C LEU A 46 -16.65 17.92 0.81
N HIS A 47 -16.94 17.15 1.86
CA HIS A 47 -17.90 16.05 1.79
C HIS A 47 -19.34 16.51 1.50
N ASP A 48 -19.83 17.49 2.23
CA ASP A 48 -21.23 17.92 2.13
C ASP A 48 -21.51 18.69 0.83
N PRO A 49 -20.68 19.67 0.42
CA PRO A 49 -20.84 20.34 -0.88
C PRO A 49 -20.76 19.35 -2.06
N LEU A 50 -19.86 18.39 -1.99
CA LEU A 50 -19.76 17.36 -3.02
C LEU A 50 -20.99 16.45 -3.05
N SER A 51 -21.53 16.06 -1.89
CA SER A 51 -22.76 15.26 -1.81
C SER A 51 -23.96 16.01 -2.38
N GLN A 52 -24.05 17.32 -2.15
CA GLN A 52 -25.08 18.17 -2.72
C GLN A 52 -24.94 18.24 -4.24
N PHE A 53 -23.75 18.55 -4.75
CA PHE A 53 -23.46 18.59 -6.19
C PHE A 53 -23.82 17.27 -6.89
N LEU A 54 -23.43 16.14 -6.30
CA LEU A 54 -23.79 14.81 -6.84
C LEU A 54 -25.29 14.57 -6.88
N THR A 55 -26.03 15.04 -5.87
CA THR A 55 -27.49 14.90 -5.82
C THR A 55 -28.19 15.74 -6.90
N GLU A 56 -27.69 16.93 -7.17
CA GLU A 56 -28.22 17.84 -8.21
C GLU A 56 -27.89 17.32 -9.61
N ARG A 57 -26.68 16.78 -9.82
CA ARG A 57 -26.20 16.24 -11.11
C ARG A 57 -26.88 14.94 -11.52
N GLU A 58 -27.17 14.08 -10.54
CA GLU A 58 -27.67 12.73 -10.79
C GLU A 58 -28.98 12.48 -10.06
N PRO A 59 -30.13 12.90 -10.64
CA PRO A 59 -31.41 12.71 -10.02
C PRO A 59 -31.70 11.22 -9.77
N ARG A 60 -32.43 10.96 -8.68
CA ARG A 60 -32.75 9.60 -8.24
C ARG A 60 -33.53 8.84 -9.33
N PRO A 61 -33.02 7.67 -9.80
CA PRO A 61 -33.77 6.77 -10.67
C PRO A 61 -35.07 6.27 -10.00
N GLU A 62 -36.14 6.13 -10.76
CA GLU A 62 -37.46 5.63 -10.23
C GLU A 62 -37.33 4.24 -9.61
N SER A 63 -36.45 3.40 -10.15
CA SER A 63 -36.18 2.03 -9.66
C SER A 63 -35.43 2.00 -8.31
N MET A 64 -34.91 3.12 -7.83
CA MET A 64 -34.12 3.18 -6.61
C MET A 64 -34.91 3.81 -5.47
N THR A 65 -34.92 3.16 -4.30
CA THR A 65 -35.53 3.76 -3.10
C THR A 65 -34.75 4.99 -2.62
N PRO A 66 -35.39 5.99 -1.98
CA PRO A 66 -34.68 7.18 -1.46
C PRO A 66 -33.49 6.83 -0.57
N ALA A 67 -33.64 5.84 0.32
CA ALA A 67 -32.56 5.40 1.21
C ALA A 67 -31.39 4.72 0.46
N ALA A 68 -31.66 3.96 -0.59
CA ALA A 68 -30.62 3.35 -1.41
C ALA A 68 -29.87 4.41 -2.23
N TYR A 69 -30.60 5.37 -2.79
CA TYR A 69 -30.03 6.50 -3.51
C TYR A 69 -29.11 7.34 -2.60
N GLN A 70 -29.59 7.73 -1.41
CA GLN A 70 -28.78 8.51 -0.47
C GLN A 70 -27.49 7.78 -0.09
N ARG A 71 -27.55 6.46 0.15
CA ARG A 71 -26.33 5.67 0.41
C ARG A 71 -25.37 5.67 -0.77
N ALA A 72 -25.88 5.60 -2.01
CA ALA A 72 -25.05 5.63 -3.21
C ALA A 72 -24.34 6.99 -3.38
N ILE A 73 -25.06 8.09 -3.21
CA ILE A 73 -24.48 9.46 -3.25
C ILE A 73 -23.41 9.63 -2.17
N THR A 74 -23.71 9.26 -0.94
CA THR A 74 -22.76 9.32 0.18
C THR A 74 -21.51 8.48 -0.09
N ALA A 75 -21.68 7.27 -0.62
CA ALA A 75 -20.55 6.40 -0.97
C ALA A 75 -19.65 7.02 -2.05
N ARG A 76 -20.25 7.67 -3.07
CA ARG A 76 -19.50 8.36 -4.13
C ARG A 76 -18.76 9.59 -3.59
N ALA A 77 -19.39 10.37 -2.71
CA ALA A 77 -18.72 11.48 -2.04
C ALA A 77 -17.52 11.00 -1.22
N PHE A 78 -17.65 9.88 -0.49
CA PHE A 78 -16.52 9.26 0.21
C PHE A 78 -15.45 8.72 -0.74
N ASP A 79 -15.82 8.17 -1.90
CA ASP A 79 -14.83 7.70 -2.89
C ASP A 79 -13.91 8.83 -3.39
N VAL A 80 -14.39 10.05 -3.41
CA VAL A 80 -13.62 11.24 -3.78
C VAL A 80 -12.86 11.81 -2.58
N THR A 81 -13.55 12.08 -1.47
CA THR A 81 -12.92 12.72 -0.30
C THR A 81 -11.90 11.84 0.39
N ARG A 82 -11.97 10.49 0.25
CA ARG A 82 -10.99 9.54 0.80
C ARG A 82 -9.55 9.79 0.31
N TYR A 83 -9.36 10.51 -0.79
CA TYR A 83 -8.04 10.89 -1.28
C TYR A 83 -7.27 11.76 -0.27
N LEU A 84 -7.98 12.43 0.62
CA LEU A 84 -7.40 13.21 1.74
C LEU A 84 -7.07 12.37 2.98
N LEU A 85 -7.52 11.10 3.04
CA LEU A 85 -7.22 10.26 4.20
C LEU A 85 -5.75 9.84 4.20
N PRO A 86 -5.02 10.08 5.31
CA PRO A 86 -3.62 9.68 5.42
C PRO A 86 -3.48 8.18 5.66
N LEU A 87 -2.29 7.63 5.42
CA LEU A 87 -1.94 6.25 5.78
C LEU A 87 -2.07 5.97 7.28
N ALA A 88 -2.04 7.01 8.12
CA ALA A 88 -2.31 6.95 9.56
C ALA A 88 -3.77 6.64 9.92
N ALA A 89 -4.70 6.59 8.95
CA ALA A 89 -6.10 6.29 9.22
C ALA A 89 -6.27 4.86 9.75
N GLN A 90 -6.72 4.76 11.01
CA GLN A 90 -6.89 3.46 11.66
C GLN A 90 -8.10 2.71 11.12
N THR A 91 -7.95 1.40 10.95
CA THR A 91 -8.99 0.48 10.50
C THR A 91 -8.93 -0.83 11.27
N ASN A 92 -10.02 -1.59 11.24
CA ASN A 92 -10.09 -2.93 11.82
C ASN A 92 -10.12 -3.99 10.72
N VAL A 93 -9.36 -5.06 10.91
CA VAL A 93 -9.34 -6.20 9.99
C VAL A 93 -9.58 -7.48 10.77
N GLY A 94 -10.58 -8.26 10.34
CA GLY A 94 -10.77 -9.63 10.79
C GLY A 94 -10.22 -10.60 9.74
N GLN A 95 -9.47 -11.60 10.18
CA GLN A 95 -8.88 -12.60 9.29
C GLN A 95 -9.07 -14.01 9.83
N VAL A 96 -9.42 -14.94 8.94
CA VAL A 96 -9.44 -16.38 9.20
C VAL A 96 -8.44 -17.04 8.28
N VAL A 97 -7.40 -17.67 8.85
CA VAL A 97 -6.32 -18.31 8.09
C VAL A 97 -5.90 -19.62 8.73
N SER A 98 -5.23 -20.48 7.97
CA SER A 98 -4.59 -21.66 8.53
C SER A 98 -3.41 -21.26 9.43
N ILE A 99 -3.10 -22.12 10.42
CA ILE A 99 -1.95 -21.94 11.33
C ILE A 99 -0.64 -21.75 10.54
N ARG A 100 -0.45 -22.52 9.46
CA ARG A 100 0.74 -22.45 8.62
C ARG A 100 0.87 -21.10 7.87
N THR A 101 -0.25 -20.52 7.45
CA THR A 101 -0.29 -19.18 6.88
C THR A 101 0.02 -18.11 7.95
N LEU A 102 -0.53 -18.30 9.16
CA LEU A 102 -0.31 -17.39 10.28
C LEU A 102 1.18 -17.33 10.68
N GLU A 103 1.87 -18.47 10.72
CA GLU A 103 3.31 -18.53 11.00
C GLU A 103 4.12 -17.65 10.03
N LYS A 104 3.86 -17.79 8.71
CA LYS A 104 4.52 -16.97 7.69
C LYS A 104 4.16 -15.48 7.82
N GLN A 105 2.92 -15.16 8.17
CA GLN A 105 2.49 -13.78 8.38
C GLN A 105 3.19 -13.16 9.60
N ILE A 106 3.26 -13.87 10.73
CA ILE A 106 3.96 -13.40 11.93
C ILE A 106 5.45 -13.18 11.63
N THR A 107 6.12 -14.14 10.98
CA THR A 107 7.53 -13.98 10.57
C THR A 107 7.73 -12.72 9.73
N ARG A 108 6.85 -12.48 8.75
CA ARG A 108 6.92 -11.29 7.88
C ARG A 108 6.68 -9.99 8.65
N LEU A 109 5.72 -9.98 9.56
CA LEU A 109 5.43 -8.81 10.40
C LEU A 109 6.60 -8.49 11.33
N LEU A 110 7.16 -9.49 12.00
CA LEU A 110 8.33 -9.34 12.87
C LEU A 110 9.59 -8.89 12.11
N SER A 111 9.67 -9.19 10.81
CA SER A 111 10.77 -8.78 9.92
C SER A 111 10.57 -7.39 9.31
N SER A 112 9.49 -6.69 9.62
CA SER A 112 9.19 -5.37 9.06
C SER A 112 10.11 -4.28 9.61
N GLN A 113 10.44 -3.30 8.76
CA GLN A 113 11.11 -2.08 9.19
C GLN A 113 10.19 -1.15 10.01
N MET A 114 8.85 -1.33 9.90
CA MET A 114 7.86 -0.51 10.58
C MET A 114 7.58 -1.04 12.00
N PRO A 115 7.78 -0.23 13.05
CA PRO A 115 7.55 -0.65 14.44
C PRO A 115 6.13 -1.16 14.70
N GLU A 116 5.11 -0.50 14.14
CA GLU A 116 3.70 -0.93 14.26
C GLU A 116 3.50 -2.36 13.76
N LEU A 117 4.07 -2.70 12.58
CA LEU A 117 3.91 -4.04 12.02
C LEU A 117 4.64 -5.09 12.86
N ARG A 118 5.79 -4.75 13.45
CA ARG A 118 6.47 -5.65 14.40
C ARG A 118 5.64 -5.87 15.64
N GLN A 119 5.05 -4.80 16.20
CA GLN A 119 4.17 -4.92 17.38
C GLN A 119 2.97 -5.83 17.08
N ILE A 120 2.31 -5.67 15.93
CA ILE A 120 1.23 -6.58 15.51
C ILE A 120 1.73 -8.04 15.43
N GLY A 121 2.94 -8.24 14.90
CA GLY A 121 3.58 -9.57 14.86
C GLY A 121 3.80 -10.17 16.24
N GLU A 122 4.27 -9.38 17.20
CA GLU A 122 4.47 -9.76 18.59
C GLU A 122 3.15 -10.10 19.29
N ASP A 123 2.13 -9.26 19.11
CA ASP A 123 0.79 -9.47 19.68
C ASP A 123 0.14 -10.76 19.15
N LEU A 124 0.26 -11.01 17.84
CA LEU A 124 -0.23 -12.26 17.23
C LEU A 124 0.55 -13.48 17.73
N GLN A 125 1.88 -13.36 17.88
CA GLN A 125 2.71 -14.43 18.43
C GLN A 125 2.34 -14.73 19.88
N GLU A 126 2.13 -13.70 20.67
CA GLU A 126 1.71 -13.86 22.08
C GLU A 126 0.31 -14.46 22.18
N ALA A 127 -0.64 -14.05 21.32
CA ALA A 127 -1.96 -14.65 21.25
C ALA A 127 -1.92 -16.16 20.95
N CYS A 128 -0.95 -16.62 20.14
CA CYS A 128 -0.75 -18.05 19.86
C CYS A 128 -0.25 -18.85 21.07
N ARG A 129 0.36 -18.19 22.07
CA ARG A 129 0.83 -18.81 23.32
C ARG A 129 -0.26 -18.93 24.38
N LYS A 130 -1.38 -18.28 24.17
CA LYS A 130 -2.51 -18.26 25.10
C LYS A 130 -3.63 -19.19 24.62
N PRO A 131 -4.49 -19.66 25.51
CA PRO A 131 -5.72 -20.33 25.13
C PRO A 131 -6.59 -19.44 24.23
N PRO A 132 -7.29 -20.01 23.24
CA PRO A 132 -8.19 -19.23 22.40
C PRO A 132 -9.35 -18.67 23.22
N VAL A 133 -9.74 -17.44 22.91
CA VAL A 133 -10.94 -16.81 23.48
C VAL A 133 -12.15 -17.19 22.62
N ASN A 134 -13.13 -17.84 23.23
CA ASN A 134 -14.40 -18.11 22.56
C ASN A 134 -15.32 -16.89 22.66
N LEU A 135 -15.24 -16.02 21.66
CA LEU A 135 -16.08 -14.81 21.58
C LEU A 135 -17.59 -15.12 21.54
N TRP A 136 -17.97 -16.32 21.13
CA TRP A 136 -19.37 -16.78 21.10
C TRP A 136 -19.81 -17.38 22.43
N GLY A 137 -18.87 -17.80 23.26
CA GLY A 137 -19.14 -18.38 24.57
C GLY A 137 -19.78 -17.39 25.53
N GLU A 138 -19.42 -16.11 25.47
CA GLU A 138 -20.05 -15.05 26.26
C GLU A 138 -21.53 -14.83 25.87
N LEU A 139 -21.86 -14.99 24.59
CA LEU A 139 -23.24 -14.86 24.07
C LEU A 139 -24.10 -16.08 24.37
N SER A 140 -23.50 -17.27 24.53
CA SER A 140 -24.18 -18.53 24.79
C SER A 140 -24.15 -19.00 26.26
N GLY A 141 -23.49 -18.25 27.14
CA GLY A 141 -23.27 -18.63 28.54
C GLY A 141 -22.28 -19.79 28.73
N GLN A 142 -21.60 -20.21 27.67
CA GLN A 142 -20.61 -21.28 27.69
C GLN A 142 -19.19 -20.71 27.52
N ALA A 143 -18.74 -19.91 28.45
CA ALA A 143 -17.38 -19.40 28.52
C ALA A 143 -16.37 -20.48 28.94
N ALA A 144 -16.35 -21.61 28.24
CA ALA A 144 -15.29 -22.59 28.44
C ALA A 144 -14.13 -22.25 27.53
N GLY A 145 -13.13 -21.55 28.02
CA GLY A 145 -11.84 -21.45 27.34
C GLY A 145 -11.29 -22.88 27.19
N LEU A 146 -10.88 -23.24 25.98
CA LEU A 146 -10.04 -24.39 25.78
C LEU A 146 -8.75 -24.10 26.55
N GLY A 147 -8.50 -24.85 27.66
CA GLY A 147 -7.44 -24.54 28.64
C GLY A 147 -6.01 -24.63 28.11
N GLU A 148 -5.82 -24.97 26.83
CA GLU A 148 -4.51 -25.12 26.22
C GLU A 148 -4.19 -24.00 25.20
N PRO A 149 -2.92 -23.62 25.08
CA PRO A 149 -2.46 -22.68 24.08
C PRO A 149 -2.84 -23.12 22.66
N MET A 150 -3.29 -22.18 21.82
CA MET A 150 -3.78 -22.48 20.46
C MET A 150 -2.68 -23.00 19.53
N ALA A 151 -1.48 -22.42 19.57
CA ALA A 151 -0.38 -22.79 18.69
C ALA A 151 1.01 -22.48 19.27
N PRO A 152 1.40 -23.09 20.42
CA PRO A 152 2.65 -22.76 21.10
C PRO A 152 3.89 -23.13 20.29
N THR A 153 3.83 -24.19 19.47
CA THR A 153 4.91 -24.58 18.58
C THR A 153 5.13 -23.56 17.46
N LEU A 154 4.05 -23.08 16.82
CA LEU A 154 4.11 -22.01 15.83
C LEU A 154 4.77 -20.76 16.44
N ALA A 155 4.31 -20.32 17.61
CA ALA A 155 4.84 -19.16 18.30
C ALA A 155 6.35 -19.27 18.58
N ARG A 156 6.87 -20.48 18.78
CA ARG A 156 8.31 -20.73 18.97
C ARG A 156 9.13 -20.52 17.70
N TYR A 157 8.59 -20.90 16.53
CA TYR A 157 9.32 -20.89 15.26
C TYR A 157 9.08 -19.64 14.42
N ALA A 158 8.00 -18.92 14.62
CA ALA A 158 7.74 -17.63 13.97
C ALA A 158 8.68 -16.55 14.54
N LYS A 159 9.87 -16.41 13.94
CA LYS A 159 10.93 -15.48 14.35
C LYS A 159 11.19 -14.45 13.27
N PRO A 160 11.76 -13.27 13.62
CA PRO A 160 12.26 -12.33 12.60
C PRO A 160 13.26 -13.01 11.66
N ASN A 161 13.15 -12.73 10.38
CA ASN A 161 14.05 -13.21 9.35
C ASN A 161 14.94 -12.05 8.86
N VAL A 162 16.24 -12.17 9.06
CA VAL A 162 17.21 -11.11 8.73
C VAL A 162 17.20 -10.77 7.24
N TYR A 163 17.11 -11.76 6.37
CA TYR A 163 17.04 -11.54 4.93
C TYR A 163 15.81 -10.69 4.55
N GLN A 164 14.61 -11.05 5.05
CA GLN A 164 13.39 -10.29 4.79
C GLN A 164 13.44 -8.87 5.36
N ALA A 165 14.12 -8.69 6.49
CA ALA A 165 14.24 -7.40 7.14
C ALA A 165 15.15 -6.43 6.39
N GLU A 166 16.23 -6.91 5.79
CA GLU A 166 17.33 -6.06 5.34
C GLU A 166 17.49 -5.97 3.82
N VAL A 167 17.05 -6.99 3.05
CA VAL A 167 17.27 -7.05 1.60
C VAL A 167 16.81 -5.79 0.85
N TYR A 168 15.67 -5.23 1.20
CA TYR A 168 15.16 -4.03 0.52
C TYR A 168 15.95 -2.77 0.89
N SER A 169 16.49 -2.70 2.09
CA SER A 169 17.35 -1.58 2.51
C SER A 169 18.70 -1.64 1.80
N ASP A 170 19.26 -2.84 1.64
CA ASP A 170 20.53 -3.05 0.92
C ASP A 170 20.34 -2.76 -0.57
N LEU A 171 19.25 -3.27 -1.18
CA LEU A 171 18.91 -2.93 -2.56
C LEU A 171 18.67 -1.43 -2.77
N ALA A 172 18.02 -0.73 -1.83
CA ALA A 172 17.80 0.70 -1.94
C ALA A 172 19.13 1.49 -1.92
N ARG A 173 20.07 1.08 -1.07
CA ARG A 173 21.41 1.67 -1.02
C ARG A 173 22.15 1.42 -2.32
N TYR A 174 22.18 0.20 -2.78
CA TYR A 174 22.83 -0.19 -4.02
C TYR A 174 22.20 0.51 -5.24
N ALA A 175 20.87 0.53 -5.35
CA ALA A 175 20.17 1.23 -6.44
C ALA A 175 20.53 2.71 -6.50
N LYS A 176 20.65 3.38 -5.34
CA LYS A 176 21.07 4.79 -5.29
C LYS A 176 22.46 4.99 -5.88
N ASP A 177 23.37 4.05 -5.64
CA ASP A 177 24.76 4.16 -6.13
C ASP A 177 24.84 3.85 -7.63
N VAL A 178 24.22 2.78 -8.10
CA VAL A 178 24.32 2.37 -9.53
C VAL A 178 23.48 3.23 -10.47
N LEU A 179 22.41 3.85 -9.99
CA LEU A 179 21.59 4.78 -10.78
C LEU A 179 22.11 6.24 -10.72
N LYS A 180 23.13 6.51 -9.93
CA LYS A 180 23.73 7.84 -9.82
C LYS A 180 24.34 8.25 -11.16
N GLY A 181 24.04 9.47 -11.59
CA GLY A 181 24.55 10.01 -12.85
C GLY A 181 23.87 9.48 -14.12
N THR A 182 22.90 8.57 -14.01
CA THR A 182 22.08 8.12 -15.14
C THR A 182 20.91 9.06 -15.45
N GLY A 183 20.72 10.10 -14.63
CA GLY A 183 19.54 10.97 -14.66
C GLY A 183 18.31 10.41 -13.98
N LEU A 184 18.37 9.13 -13.48
CA LEU A 184 17.29 8.48 -12.78
C LEU A 184 17.27 8.74 -11.27
N ASP A 185 18.31 9.41 -10.75
CA ASP A 185 18.48 9.83 -9.37
C ASP A 185 17.78 11.18 -9.07
N GLN A 186 17.27 11.87 -10.08
CA GLN A 186 16.63 13.17 -9.96
C GLN A 186 15.10 13.07 -10.06
N ALA A 187 14.40 13.83 -9.20
CA ALA A 187 12.93 13.88 -9.19
C ALA A 187 12.32 14.32 -10.54
N SER A 188 13.03 15.14 -11.33
CA SER A 188 12.63 15.54 -12.68
C SER A 188 12.50 14.37 -13.67
N ALA A 189 13.21 13.27 -13.43
CA ALA A 189 13.11 12.07 -14.27
C ALA A 189 11.81 11.29 -14.05
N TYR A 190 11.12 11.51 -12.93
CA TYR A 190 9.96 10.70 -12.52
C TYR A 190 8.64 11.14 -13.15
N GLY A 191 8.54 12.41 -13.54
CA GLY A 191 7.30 13.03 -14.03
C GLY A 191 6.99 12.87 -15.53
N ALA A 192 7.93 12.38 -16.34
CA ALA A 192 7.81 12.36 -17.80
C ALA A 192 7.40 11.00 -18.39
N ALA A 193 7.01 10.03 -17.55
CA ALA A 193 6.60 8.72 -18.03
C ALA A 193 5.08 8.62 -18.14
N GLU A 194 4.62 7.88 -19.16
CA GLU A 194 3.20 7.56 -19.32
C GLU A 194 2.61 6.95 -18.04
N PRO A 195 1.33 7.25 -17.71
CA PRO A 195 0.67 6.66 -16.55
C PRO A 195 0.60 5.14 -16.61
N VAL A 196 0.48 4.57 -17.81
CA VAL A 196 0.49 3.11 -18.04
C VAL A 196 1.45 2.81 -19.18
N ASP A 197 2.51 2.09 -18.88
CA ASP A 197 3.51 1.67 -19.85
C ASP A 197 3.54 0.13 -19.95
N LEU A 198 3.24 -0.42 -21.13
CA LEU A 198 3.39 -1.84 -21.43
C LEU A 198 4.85 -2.13 -21.78
N ILE A 199 5.51 -2.87 -20.94
CA ILE A 199 6.91 -3.28 -21.12
C ILE A 199 6.96 -4.53 -22.00
N GLU A 200 7.64 -4.45 -23.13
CA GLU A 200 7.84 -5.59 -24.03
C GLU A 200 8.71 -6.67 -23.38
N PRO A 201 8.55 -7.94 -23.76
CA PRO A 201 9.38 -9.02 -23.24
C PRO A 201 10.88 -8.78 -23.51
N HIS A 202 11.70 -9.00 -22.51
CA HIS A 202 13.13 -8.82 -22.55
C HIS A 202 13.85 -10.08 -22.03
N ASP A 203 15.19 -10.04 -22.04
CA ASP A 203 15.99 -11.08 -21.40
C ASP A 203 15.59 -11.26 -19.92
N PRO A 204 15.37 -12.49 -19.43
CA PRO A 204 14.95 -12.73 -18.06
C PRO A 204 15.89 -12.15 -16.99
N LEU A 205 17.20 -12.09 -17.27
CA LEU A 205 18.16 -11.50 -16.35
C LEU A 205 17.99 -9.98 -16.27
N ASP A 206 17.82 -9.33 -17.42
CA ASP A 206 17.52 -7.90 -17.49
C ASP A 206 16.22 -7.55 -16.76
N GLU A 207 15.21 -8.39 -16.92
CA GLU A 207 13.92 -8.24 -16.24
C GLU A 207 14.07 -8.33 -14.70
N VAL A 208 14.78 -9.34 -14.20
CA VAL A 208 14.99 -9.53 -12.75
C VAL A 208 15.78 -8.37 -12.16
N VAL A 209 16.92 -8.03 -12.77
CA VAL A 209 17.79 -6.93 -12.33
C VAL A 209 17.02 -5.60 -12.33
N THR A 210 16.30 -5.32 -13.42
CA THR A 210 15.44 -4.13 -13.51
C THR A 210 14.40 -4.10 -12.41
N THR A 211 13.76 -5.24 -12.12
CA THR A 211 12.71 -5.31 -11.10
C THR A 211 13.24 -5.11 -9.68
N LEU A 212 14.44 -5.63 -9.38
CA LEU A 212 15.12 -5.39 -8.11
C LEU A 212 15.43 -3.89 -7.91
N LEU A 213 15.98 -3.25 -8.94
CA LEU A 213 16.29 -1.81 -8.91
C LEU A 213 15.01 -0.94 -8.88
N TYR A 214 13.96 -1.35 -9.60
CA TYR A 214 12.67 -0.66 -9.60
C TYR A 214 12.05 -0.63 -8.19
N ARG A 215 12.08 -1.75 -7.48
CA ARG A 215 11.60 -1.83 -6.10
C ARG A 215 12.35 -0.88 -5.16
N ALA A 216 13.63 -0.65 -5.44
CA ALA A 216 14.55 0.09 -4.60
C ALA A 216 14.73 1.56 -5.02
N SER A 217 14.07 2.00 -6.11
CA SER A 217 14.17 3.36 -6.66
C SER A 217 12.79 3.99 -6.86
N GLN A 218 12.74 5.19 -7.45
CA GLN A 218 11.51 5.88 -7.84
C GLN A 218 11.45 6.10 -9.37
N ALA A 219 12.41 5.52 -10.10
CA ALA A 219 12.49 5.69 -11.53
C ALA A 219 11.46 4.82 -12.28
N PRO A 220 10.97 5.26 -13.46
CA PRO A 220 10.13 4.45 -14.32
C PRO A 220 10.81 3.16 -14.77
N TYR A 221 10.06 2.05 -14.84
CA TYR A 221 10.57 0.73 -15.19
C TYR A 221 11.35 0.73 -16.51
N ARG A 222 10.78 1.29 -17.58
CA ARG A 222 11.41 1.35 -18.91
C ARG A 222 12.74 2.11 -18.91
N LYS A 223 12.88 3.16 -18.09
CA LYS A 223 14.14 3.91 -17.97
C LYS A 223 15.22 3.09 -17.25
N ILE A 224 14.87 2.37 -16.21
CA ILE A 224 15.80 1.45 -15.51
C ILE A 224 16.22 0.33 -16.47
N LEU A 225 15.27 -0.26 -17.19
CA LEU A 225 15.52 -1.32 -18.16
C LEU A 225 16.52 -0.88 -19.22
N ALA A 226 16.36 0.32 -19.78
CA ALA A 226 17.29 0.86 -20.78
C ALA A 226 18.73 1.00 -20.22
N VAL A 227 18.87 1.33 -18.95
CA VAL A 227 20.18 1.38 -18.27
C VAL A 227 20.75 -0.04 -18.09
N VAL A 228 19.93 -0.99 -17.60
CA VAL A 228 20.33 -2.39 -17.35
C VAL A 228 20.74 -3.10 -18.64
N GLN A 229 20.05 -2.83 -19.75
CA GLN A 229 20.40 -3.40 -21.06
C GLN A 229 21.81 -2.98 -21.54
N GLY A 230 22.31 -1.83 -21.10
CA GLY A 230 23.67 -1.38 -21.38
C GLY A 230 24.73 -1.93 -20.40
N TRP A 231 24.33 -2.71 -19.40
CA TRP A 231 25.25 -3.23 -18.39
C TRP A 231 26.00 -4.49 -18.84
N THR A 232 27.21 -4.64 -18.29
CA THR A 232 27.97 -5.89 -18.40
C THR A 232 27.32 -6.97 -17.54
N GLU A 233 27.58 -8.25 -17.88
CA GLU A 233 27.15 -9.40 -17.08
C GLU A 233 27.58 -9.28 -15.62
N LYS A 234 28.78 -8.73 -15.36
CA LYS A 234 29.28 -8.53 -14.01
C LYS A 234 28.40 -7.55 -13.22
N GLN A 235 28.00 -6.40 -13.79
CA GLN A 235 27.13 -5.44 -13.12
C GLN A 235 25.76 -6.03 -12.80
N LYS A 236 25.24 -6.89 -13.69
CA LYS A 236 23.98 -7.60 -13.45
C LYS A 236 24.14 -8.61 -12.31
N GLN A 237 25.23 -9.38 -12.30
CA GLN A 237 25.54 -10.32 -11.21
C GLN A 237 25.74 -9.62 -9.87
N ASP A 238 26.47 -8.50 -9.81
CA ASP A 238 26.66 -7.72 -8.59
C ASP A 238 25.29 -7.32 -7.97
N THR A 239 24.31 -7.00 -8.79
CA THR A 239 22.93 -6.70 -8.32
C THR A 239 22.26 -7.94 -7.70
N LEU A 240 22.41 -9.10 -8.32
CA LEU A 240 21.89 -10.37 -7.77
C LEU A 240 22.60 -10.71 -6.45
N GLU A 241 23.90 -10.54 -6.37
CA GLU A 241 24.68 -10.79 -5.15
C GLU A 241 24.20 -9.94 -3.98
N VAL A 242 23.93 -8.66 -4.20
CA VAL A 242 23.34 -7.78 -3.16
C VAL A 242 21.99 -8.36 -2.67
N ALA A 243 21.16 -8.83 -3.58
CA ALA A 243 19.85 -9.38 -3.23
C ALA A 243 19.95 -10.74 -2.51
N PHE A 244 21.03 -11.49 -2.72
CA PHE A 244 21.28 -12.79 -2.08
C PHE A 244 22.14 -12.72 -0.83
N GLN A 245 22.87 -11.65 -0.60
CA GLN A 245 23.93 -11.54 0.39
C GLN A 245 23.55 -12.04 1.80
N LYS A 246 22.31 -11.80 2.20
CA LYS A 246 21.82 -12.18 3.55
C LYS A 246 20.86 -13.36 3.52
N ARG A 247 20.70 -14.00 2.37
CA ARG A 247 19.77 -15.12 2.21
C ARG A 247 20.36 -16.40 2.82
N GLY A 248 19.64 -17.01 3.74
CA GLY A 248 19.94 -18.34 4.28
C GLY A 248 19.39 -19.46 3.38
N PRO A 249 19.77 -20.72 3.66
CA PRO A 249 19.41 -21.87 2.81
C PRO A 249 17.91 -22.18 2.76
N TYR A 250 17.15 -21.75 3.77
CA TYR A 250 15.71 -21.99 3.88
C TYR A 250 14.85 -20.76 3.59
N ASP A 251 15.47 -19.62 3.27
CA ASP A 251 14.73 -18.39 2.97
C ASP A 251 14.07 -18.47 1.60
N GLU A 252 12.78 -18.14 1.54
CA GLU A 252 12.08 -17.98 0.27
C GLU A 252 12.66 -16.79 -0.49
N LEU A 253 12.76 -16.91 -1.82
CA LEU A 253 13.14 -15.79 -2.67
C LEU A 253 12.12 -14.67 -2.58
N ILE A 254 12.60 -13.43 -2.58
CA ILE A 254 11.73 -12.27 -2.71
C ILE A 254 10.98 -12.29 -4.05
N LYS A 255 9.80 -11.70 -4.07
CA LYS A 255 8.87 -11.77 -5.22
C LYS A 255 9.44 -11.19 -6.51
N GLU A 256 10.42 -10.31 -6.41
CA GLU A 256 11.10 -9.66 -7.53
C GLU A 256 11.86 -10.65 -8.43
N PHE A 257 12.26 -11.79 -7.91
CA PHE A 257 12.89 -12.87 -8.70
C PHE A 257 11.91 -13.69 -9.55
N ARG A 258 10.60 -13.50 -9.37
CA ARG A 258 9.59 -14.18 -10.19
C ARG A 258 9.46 -13.47 -11.53
N SER A 259 10.29 -13.84 -12.48
CA SER A 259 10.22 -13.45 -13.89
C SER A 259 9.54 -14.54 -14.73
N GLY A 260 9.13 -14.24 -15.93
CA GLY A 260 8.57 -15.20 -16.87
C GLY A 260 7.50 -14.61 -17.79
N TYR A 261 6.88 -15.42 -18.62
CA TYR A 261 5.92 -15.06 -19.67
C TYR A 261 4.67 -14.34 -19.10
N ALA A 262 4.80 -13.05 -18.83
CA ALA A 262 3.74 -12.20 -18.34
C ALA A 262 3.78 -10.87 -19.08
N PHE A 263 2.61 -10.25 -19.24
CA PHE A 263 2.57 -8.83 -19.59
C PHE A 263 3.02 -8.02 -18.38
N ILE A 264 4.00 -7.16 -18.58
CA ILE A 264 4.54 -6.27 -17.57
C ILE A 264 4.02 -4.88 -17.85
N PHE A 265 3.31 -4.32 -16.89
CA PHE A 265 2.86 -2.93 -16.92
C PHE A 265 3.55 -2.15 -15.80
N ASP A 266 4.20 -1.04 -16.14
CA ASP A 266 4.56 0.00 -15.18
C ASP A 266 3.39 0.98 -15.09
N VAL A 267 2.75 1.04 -13.94
CA VAL A 267 1.53 1.82 -13.74
C VAL A 267 1.77 2.87 -12.67
N MET A 268 1.49 4.13 -13.01
CA MET A 268 1.43 5.23 -12.05
C MET A 268 -0.03 5.49 -11.70
N MET A 269 -0.36 5.39 -10.43
CA MET A 269 -1.73 5.60 -9.92
C MET A 269 -1.68 6.14 -8.50
N ASP A 270 -2.80 6.67 -8.02
CA ASP A 270 -2.95 7.05 -6.62
C ASP A 270 -2.97 5.84 -5.68
N ILE A 271 -2.57 6.06 -4.41
CA ILE A 271 -2.50 5.00 -3.40
C ILE A 271 -3.89 4.38 -3.15
N GLY A 272 -4.97 5.19 -3.21
CA GLY A 272 -6.34 4.72 -3.05
C GLY A 272 -6.73 3.72 -4.15
N GLY A 273 -6.44 4.04 -5.42
CA GLY A 273 -6.64 3.18 -6.58
C GLY A 273 -5.78 1.91 -6.51
N TRP A 274 -4.50 2.05 -6.11
CA TRP A 274 -3.63 0.88 -5.91
C TRP A 274 -4.19 -0.10 -4.87
N ARG A 275 -4.74 0.38 -3.77
CA ARG A 275 -5.36 -0.48 -2.74
C ARG A 275 -6.48 -1.34 -3.32
N ASP A 276 -7.26 -0.82 -4.28
CA ASP A 276 -8.29 -1.60 -4.96
C ASP A 276 -7.68 -2.57 -5.97
N MET A 277 -6.69 -2.14 -6.77
CA MET A 277 -5.97 -3.01 -7.71
C MET A 277 -5.21 -4.13 -6.98
N HIS A 278 -4.67 -3.88 -5.79
CA HIS A 278 -3.94 -4.87 -4.99
C HIS A 278 -4.78 -6.10 -4.59
N ARG A 279 -6.12 -6.01 -4.68
CA ARG A 279 -7.02 -7.14 -4.45
C ARG A 279 -6.99 -8.18 -5.56
N HIS A 280 -6.47 -7.85 -6.74
CA HIS A 280 -6.31 -8.79 -7.86
C HIS A 280 -5.14 -9.74 -7.61
N ARG A 281 -5.43 -10.87 -6.95
CA ARG A 281 -4.42 -11.86 -6.49
C ARG A 281 -3.77 -12.64 -7.62
N ARG A 282 -4.30 -12.57 -8.85
CA ARG A 282 -3.74 -13.27 -10.02
C ARG A 282 -2.61 -12.51 -10.70
N CYS A 283 -2.45 -11.22 -10.44
CA CYS A 283 -1.31 -10.45 -10.88
C CYS A 283 -0.29 -10.33 -9.76
N GLN A 284 0.97 -10.47 -10.12
CA GLN A 284 2.07 -10.15 -9.21
C GLN A 284 2.31 -8.65 -9.26
N GLN A 285 2.35 -8.01 -8.11
CA GLN A 285 2.56 -6.58 -7.99
C GLN A 285 3.83 -6.30 -7.20
N VAL A 286 4.69 -5.48 -7.79
CA VAL A 286 5.92 -4.95 -7.17
C VAL A 286 5.76 -3.44 -7.09
N GLN A 287 5.36 -2.96 -5.92
CA GLN A 287 5.20 -1.53 -5.67
C GLN A 287 6.51 -0.88 -5.20
N GLN A 288 6.71 0.36 -5.59
CA GLN A 288 7.72 1.23 -4.98
C GLN A 288 7.24 1.70 -3.59
N ASN A 289 8.13 2.35 -2.84
CA ASN A 289 7.76 2.94 -1.55
C ASN A 289 6.80 4.12 -1.75
N PHE A 290 5.88 4.31 -0.83
CA PHE A 290 5.00 5.48 -0.82
C PHE A 290 5.82 6.74 -0.56
N THR A 291 5.62 7.73 -1.41
CA THR A 291 6.33 9.02 -1.36
C THR A 291 5.44 10.13 -1.90
N THR A 292 5.90 11.37 -1.78
CA THR A 292 5.24 12.56 -2.36
C THR A 292 5.84 12.98 -3.70
N VAL A 293 6.85 12.26 -4.22
CA VAL A 293 7.66 12.69 -5.39
C VAL A 293 6.89 12.65 -6.71
N HIS A 294 5.90 11.76 -6.84
CA HIS A 294 5.10 11.61 -8.05
C HIS A 294 3.90 12.57 -8.14
N GLY A 295 3.76 13.48 -7.15
CA GLY A 295 2.59 14.34 -7.08
C GLY A 295 1.36 13.61 -6.55
N PHE A 296 0.19 14.17 -6.85
CA PHE A 296 -1.10 13.64 -6.42
C PHE A 296 -2.15 13.78 -7.51
N GLU A 297 -3.12 12.88 -7.51
CA GLU A 297 -4.29 12.93 -8.37
C GLU A 297 -5.32 13.93 -7.85
N THR A 298 -5.95 14.62 -8.78
CA THR A 298 -7.09 15.49 -8.48
C THR A 298 -8.32 14.87 -9.13
N PRO A 299 -9.29 14.36 -8.37
CA PRO A 299 -10.50 13.79 -8.94
C PRO A 299 -11.23 14.81 -9.83
N PRO A 300 -11.53 14.49 -11.10
CA PRO A 300 -12.13 15.46 -12.05
C PRO A 300 -13.45 16.07 -11.55
N ILE A 301 -14.21 15.31 -10.79
CA ILE A 301 -15.49 15.76 -10.23
C ILE A 301 -15.35 16.93 -9.25
N LEU A 302 -14.18 17.14 -8.64
CA LEU A 302 -13.93 18.30 -7.78
C LEU A 302 -13.87 19.59 -8.59
N ALA A 303 -13.33 19.56 -9.82
CA ALA A 303 -13.35 20.71 -10.71
C ALA A 303 -14.80 21.04 -11.14
N GLU A 304 -15.58 20.02 -11.49
CA GLU A 304 -16.99 20.20 -11.85
C GLU A 304 -17.84 20.75 -10.71
N ALA A 305 -17.51 20.38 -9.46
CA ALA A 305 -18.17 20.86 -8.25
C ALA A 305 -17.63 22.22 -7.74
N GLY A 306 -16.60 22.80 -8.37
CA GLY A 306 -15.95 24.03 -7.92
C GLY A 306 -15.10 23.88 -6.65
N LEU A 307 -14.72 22.65 -6.30
CA LEU A 307 -13.99 22.30 -5.06
C LEU A 307 -12.51 21.96 -5.31
N GLU A 308 -12.04 22.05 -6.56
CA GLU A 308 -10.69 21.65 -6.95
C GLU A 308 -9.62 22.47 -6.25
N GLN A 309 -9.82 23.78 -6.15
CA GLN A 309 -8.82 24.69 -5.58
C GLN A 309 -8.52 24.35 -4.12
N GLU A 310 -9.56 24.20 -3.30
CA GLU A 310 -9.42 23.87 -1.87
C GLU A 310 -8.69 22.52 -1.69
N TYR A 311 -9.04 21.52 -2.49
CA TYR A 311 -8.38 20.22 -2.48
C TYR A 311 -6.89 20.33 -2.84
N ARG A 312 -6.55 21.03 -3.94
CA ARG A 312 -5.17 21.16 -4.42
C ARG A 312 -4.30 21.97 -3.46
N GLU A 313 -4.84 23.02 -2.85
CA GLU A 313 -4.13 23.79 -1.84
C GLU A 313 -3.81 22.93 -0.61
N ALA A 314 -4.79 22.17 -0.11
CA ALA A 314 -4.58 21.25 1.01
C ALA A 314 -3.51 20.21 0.70
N MET A 315 -3.56 19.56 -0.48
CA MET A 315 -2.59 18.57 -0.88
C MET A 315 -1.19 19.16 -1.09
N GLY A 316 -1.10 20.39 -1.60
CA GLY A 316 0.16 21.13 -1.77
C GLY A 316 0.81 21.49 -0.43
N HIS A 317 0.02 21.97 0.54
CA HIS A 317 0.49 22.25 1.90
C HIS A 317 0.99 20.98 2.59
N VAL A 318 0.20 19.91 2.54
CA VAL A 318 0.56 18.62 3.12
C VAL A 318 1.83 18.05 2.51
N LYS A 319 2.04 18.17 1.20
CA LYS A 319 3.32 17.77 0.56
C LYS A 319 4.51 18.48 1.20
N THR A 320 4.40 19.79 1.37
CA THR A 320 5.47 20.61 1.98
C THR A 320 5.74 20.20 3.43
N ASP A 321 4.68 19.96 4.19
CA ASP A 321 4.78 19.57 5.61
C ASP A 321 5.36 18.17 5.78
N ILE A 322 4.99 17.21 4.91
CA ILE A 322 5.57 15.86 4.88
C ILE A 322 7.08 15.94 4.60
N GLU A 323 7.52 16.78 3.65
CA GLU A 323 8.96 16.93 3.36
C GLU A 323 9.73 17.56 4.53
N ARG A 324 9.09 18.42 5.33
CA ARG A 324 9.68 18.90 6.60
C ARG A 324 9.74 17.80 7.65
N LEU A 325 8.64 17.08 7.83
CA LEU A 325 8.51 15.99 8.80
C LEU A 325 9.53 14.87 8.53
N LYS A 326 9.79 14.57 7.28
CA LYS A 326 10.75 13.56 6.82
C LYS A 326 12.18 13.82 7.30
N LYS A 327 12.57 15.08 7.51
CA LYS A 327 13.90 15.43 8.03
C LYS A 327 14.09 15.00 9.48
N SER A 328 13.01 14.91 10.24
CA SER A 328 13.03 14.55 11.67
C SER A 328 12.54 13.11 11.92
N SER A 329 11.56 12.64 11.15
CA SER A 329 11.03 11.27 11.25
C SER A 329 10.52 10.78 9.90
N GLN A 330 11.22 9.82 9.31
CA GLN A 330 10.76 9.16 8.06
C GLN A 330 9.48 8.35 8.28
N GLU A 331 9.33 7.74 9.46
CA GLU A 331 8.15 6.97 9.81
C GLU A 331 6.91 7.86 9.91
N ALA A 332 6.98 8.96 10.65
CA ALA A 332 5.86 9.92 10.77
C ALA A 332 5.50 10.52 9.40
N ALA A 333 6.50 10.87 8.59
CA ALA A 333 6.28 11.37 7.23
C ALA A 333 5.52 10.36 6.36
N LEU A 334 5.87 9.07 6.44
CA LEU A 334 5.19 8.00 5.71
C LEU A 334 3.70 7.89 6.11
N TYR A 335 3.41 7.87 7.41
CA TYR A 335 2.03 7.77 7.89
C TYR A 335 1.17 9.00 7.57
N ALA A 336 1.79 10.16 7.37
CA ALA A 336 1.08 11.38 7.01
C ALA A 336 0.68 11.45 5.52
N ILE A 337 1.18 10.56 4.64
CA ILE A 337 0.89 10.59 3.20
C ILE A 337 -0.59 10.28 2.95
N PRO A 338 -1.35 11.18 2.29
CA PRO A 338 -2.73 10.93 1.86
C PRO A 338 -2.84 9.93 0.71
N PHE A 339 -3.99 9.26 0.61
CA PHE A 339 -4.26 8.28 -0.43
C PHE A 339 -4.29 8.85 -1.86
N GLY A 340 -4.48 10.16 -2.01
CA GLY A 340 -4.45 10.83 -3.31
C GLY A 340 -3.04 10.99 -3.90
N PHE A 341 -1.97 10.74 -3.16
CA PHE A 341 -0.62 10.77 -3.73
C PHE A 341 -0.38 9.60 -4.67
N SER A 342 0.33 9.90 -5.76
CA SER A 342 0.65 8.91 -6.80
C SER A 342 1.84 8.05 -6.40
N MET A 343 1.80 6.81 -6.85
CA MET A 343 2.84 5.80 -6.67
C MET A 343 3.03 4.98 -7.94
N ARG A 344 4.18 4.30 -8.08
CA ARG A 344 4.42 3.37 -9.17
C ARG A 344 4.31 1.93 -8.71
N CYS A 345 3.72 1.11 -9.57
CA CYS A 345 3.58 -0.31 -9.38
C CYS A 345 3.87 -1.07 -10.68
N CYS A 346 4.87 -1.93 -10.66
CA CYS A 346 5.07 -2.90 -11.73
C CYS A 346 4.09 -4.07 -11.52
N SER A 347 3.14 -4.22 -12.44
CA SER A 347 2.13 -5.29 -12.42
C SER A 347 2.44 -6.33 -13.48
N ARG A 348 2.50 -7.60 -13.10
CA ARG A 348 2.74 -8.73 -14.00
C ARG A 348 1.47 -9.56 -14.12
N TRP A 349 0.94 -9.64 -15.34
CA TRP A 349 -0.30 -10.32 -15.65
C TRP A 349 -0.02 -11.54 -16.51
N THR A 350 -0.37 -12.73 -16.03
CA THR A 350 -0.37 -13.94 -16.84
C THR A 350 -1.71 -14.06 -17.56
N MET A 351 -1.68 -14.27 -18.86
CA MET A 351 -2.90 -14.65 -19.58
C MET A 351 -3.38 -16.00 -19.07
N PRO A 352 -4.64 -16.14 -18.63
CA PRO A 352 -5.18 -17.45 -18.37
C PRO A 352 -5.14 -18.24 -19.68
N LYS A 353 -4.55 -19.45 -19.66
CA LYS A 353 -4.75 -20.38 -20.77
C LYS A 353 -6.26 -20.51 -20.97
N ARG A 354 -6.76 -20.09 -22.13
CA ARG A 354 -8.15 -20.37 -22.52
C ARG A 354 -8.31 -21.88 -22.49
N ASN A 355 -8.98 -22.39 -21.49
CA ASN A 355 -9.59 -23.71 -21.62
C ASN A 355 -10.69 -23.56 -22.69
N THR A 356 -10.47 -24.15 -23.85
CA THR A 356 -11.38 -24.18 -24.99
C THR A 356 -12.66 -25.00 -24.73
N SER A 357 -13.02 -25.24 -23.48
CA SER A 357 -14.16 -26.08 -23.08
C SER A 357 -15.16 -25.39 -22.15
N GLN A 358 -15.30 -24.08 -22.19
CA GLN A 358 -16.44 -23.41 -21.56
C GLN A 358 -17.11 -22.47 -22.55
N ASN A 359 -18.15 -22.97 -23.19
CA ASN A 359 -19.20 -22.15 -23.79
C ASN A 359 -19.72 -21.20 -22.68
N CYS A 360 -19.45 -19.92 -22.80
CA CYS A 360 -20.21 -18.91 -22.08
C CYS A 360 -21.50 -18.71 -22.87
N ASP A 361 -22.57 -19.32 -22.44
CA ASP A 361 -23.91 -18.89 -22.81
C ASP A 361 -24.13 -17.48 -22.25
N PRO A 362 -24.57 -16.51 -23.06
CA PRO A 362 -24.97 -15.21 -22.59
C PRO A 362 -26.32 -15.33 -21.89
N ALA A 363 -26.35 -14.93 -20.60
CA ALA A 363 -27.59 -14.64 -19.89
C ALA A 363 -27.62 -13.15 -19.55
#